data_a57be45e2cd9b3c1212f6ab5a4859d3c
#
_entry.id   a57be45e2cd9b3c1212f6ab5a4859d3c
#
_cell.length_a   1.000
_cell.length_b   1.000
_cell.length_c   1.000
_cell.angle_alpha   90.00
_cell.angle_beta   90.00
_cell.angle_gamma   90.00
#
_symmetry.space_group_name_H-M   'P 1'
#
loop_
_entity.id
_entity.type
_entity.pdbx_description
1 polymer ?
#
loop_
_entity_poly.entity_id
_entity_poly.type
_entity_poly.pdbx_seq_one_letter_code
_entity_poly.pdbx_strand_id
1 'polypeptide(L)'
;MDVERIYLERLRSGSYRDFTKLYESYASRLYAFALHLTHSDALAKDIVQETFIKVWVRREQIDLDMSFSAFLFTMAKNQLLNEFRRQANSPLFLEDVVLNESGDGEETAIERKLSFEEFNHRLEIAKQKLTPRQRELFELNKEQGITITEIAAKAFISEQSVRNQLSQALHVLRK
;
A
#
# COMPACT_ATOMS: atom_id res chain seq x y z
N MET A 1 -0.49 -22.60 18.70
CA MET A 1 -0.73 -21.14 18.92
C MET A 1 0.20 -20.43 17.96
N ASP A 2 -0.33 -19.57 17.10
CA ASP A 2 0.48 -18.89 16.08
C ASP A 2 1.38 -17.85 16.77
N VAL A 3 2.69 -18.01 16.62
CA VAL A 3 3.72 -17.15 17.25
C VAL A 3 3.59 -15.70 16.76
N GLU A 4 3.22 -15.51 15.50
CA GLU A 4 2.97 -14.19 14.92
C GLU A 4 1.81 -13.48 15.62
N ARG A 5 0.72 -14.19 15.90
CA ARG A 5 -0.44 -13.64 16.62
C ARG A 5 -0.06 -13.14 18.01
N ILE A 6 0.80 -13.87 18.73
CA ILE A 6 1.32 -13.43 20.04
C ILE A 6 2.10 -12.11 19.90
N TYR A 7 2.96 -12.00 18.89
CA TYR A 7 3.70 -10.76 18.64
C TYR A 7 2.77 -9.59 18.32
N LEU A 8 1.72 -9.82 17.53
CA LEU A 8 0.74 -8.79 17.16
C LEU A 8 -0.10 -8.33 18.37
N GLU A 9 -0.53 -9.24 19.23
CA GLU A 9 -1.25 -8.91 20.48
C GLU A 9 -0.39 -8.03 21.40
N ARG A 10 0.88 -8.36 21.56
CA ARG A 10 1.83 -7.59 22.38
C ARG A 10 2.24 -6.27 21.72
N LEU A 11 2.35 -6.25 20.39
CA LEU A 11 2.57 -5.02 19.63
C LEU A 11 1.43 -4.02 19.89
N ARG A 12 0.18 -4.47 19.85
CA ARG A 12 -0.99 -3.63 20.17
C ARG A 12 -0.89 -2.99 21.56
N SER A 13 -0.34 -3.72 22.52
CA SER A 13 -0.06 -3.24 23.88
C SER A 13 1.21 -2.38 23.98
N GLY A 14 1.88 -2.06 22.88
CA GLY A 14 3.05 -1.20 22.84
C GLY A 14 4.39 -1.90 23.07
N SER A 15 4.49 -3.23 22.92
CA SER A 15 5.75 -3.96 23.07
C SER A 15 6.69 -3.68 21.90
N TYR A 16 7.73 -2.89 22.17
CA TYR A 16 8.79 -2.62 21.20
C TYR A 16 9.59 -3.88 20.83
N ARG A 17 9.79 -4.79 21.79
CA ARG A 17 10.48 -6.06 21.55
C ARG A 17 9.77 -6.92 20.50
N ASP A 18 8.44 -7.02 20.61
CA ASP A 18 7.65 -7.82 19.67
C ASP A 18 7.50 -7.11 18.32
N PHE A 19 7.48 -5.77 18.30
CA PHE A 19 7.64 -4.99 17.08
C PHE A 19 8.94 -5.30 16.34
N THR A 20 10.07 -5.36 17.06
CA THR A 20 11.37 -5.70 16.47
C THR A 20 11.35 -7.10 15.85
N LYS A 21 10.70 -8.07 16.48
CA LYS A 21 10.55 -9.43 15.91
C LYS A 21 9.76 -9.46 14.61
N LEU A 22 8.68 -8.70 14.54
CA LEU A 22 7.92 -8.54 13.31
C LEU A 22 8.73 -7.82 12.23
N TYR A 23 9.46 -6.77 12.59
CA TYR A 23 10.37 -6.08 11.68
C TYR A 23 11.42 -7.04 11.10
N GLU A 24 12.15 -7.79 11.95
CA GLU A 24 13.15 -8.78 11.52
C GLU A 24 12.58 -9.85 10.60
N SER A 25 11.33 -10.25 10.82
CA SER A 25 10.65 -11.29 10.01
C SER A 25 10.21 -10.80 8.63
N TYR A 26 9.92 -9.51 8.48
CA TYR A 26 9.28 -8.98 7.28
C TYR A 26 10.11 -7.97 6.49
N ALA A 27 11.07 -7.27 7.12
CA ALA A 27 11.76 -6.14 6.49
C ALA A 27 12.49 -6.53 5.19
N SER A 28 13.20 -7.66 5.19
CA SER A 28 13.93 -8.13 4.00
C SER A 28 13.01 -8.46 2.83
N ARG A 29 11.86 -9.09 3.11
CA ARG A 29 10.87 -9.43 2.08
C ARG A 29 10.18 -8.18 1.54
N LEU A 30 9.85 -7.25 2.43
CA LEU A 30 9.23 -5.98 2.06
C LEU A 30 10.19 -5.11 1.25
N TYR A 31 11.47 -5.09 1.64
CA TYR A 31 12.52 -4.42 0.89
C TYR A 31 12.68 -5.00 -0.53
N ALA A 32 12.78 -6.33 -0.66
CA ALA A 32 12.88 -6.98 -1.97
C ALA A 32 11.67 -6.67 -2.87
N PHE A 33 10.47 -6.66 -2.28
CA PHE A 33 9.25 -6.27 -2.97
C PHE A 33 9.30 -4.81 -3.45
N ALA A 34 9.68 -3.88 -2.58
CA ALA A 34 9.78 -2.47 -2.93
C ALA A 34 10.90 -2.22 -3.96
N LEU A 35 12.05 -2.86 -3.81
CA LEU A 35 13.18 -2.74 -4.74
C LEU A 35 12.79 -3.25 -6.14
N HIS A 36 12.10 -4.38 -6.22
CA HIS A 36 11.63 -4.93 -7.50
C HIS A 36 10.71 -3.96 -8.24
N LEU A 37 9.87 -3.20 -7.52
CA LEU A 37 8.92 -2.27 -8.13
C LEU A 37 9.52 -0.88 -8.42
N THR A 38 10.52 -0.47 -7.64
CA THR A 38 11.09 0.89 -7.74
C THR A 38 12.41 0.93 -8.50
N HIS A 39 13.11 -0.20 -8.55
CA HIS A 39 14.51 -0.29 -9.00
C HIS A 39 15.44 0.74 -8.30
N SER A 40 15.05 1.23 -7.11
CA SER A 40 15.77 2.22 -6.32
C SER A 40 15.98 1.73 -4.89
N ASP A 41 17.24 1.54 -4.51
CA ASP A 41 17.63 1.12 -3.15
C ASP A 41 17.16 2.14 -2.10
N ALA A 42 17.36 3.43 -2.38
CA ALA A 42 16.95 4.49 -1.48
C ALA A 42 15.43 4.47 -1.24
N LEU A 43 14.65 4.46 -2.32
CA LEU A 43 13.19 4.45 -2.24
C LEU A 43 12.66 3.15 -1.59
N ALA A 44 13.27 2.01 -1.88
CA ALA A 44 12.89 0.75 -1.25
C ALA A 44 13.10 0.78 0.28
N LYS A 45 14.22 1.34 0.75
CA LYS A 45 14.51 1.53 2.19
C LYS A 45 13.51 2.48 2.83
N ASP A 46 13.19 3.59 2.18
CA ASP A 46 12.22 4.57 2.68
C ASP A 46 10.82 3.95 2.82
N ILE A 47 10.38 3.18 1.85
CA ILE A 47 9.09 2.46 1.89
C ILE A 47 9.04 1.47 3.05
N VAL A 48 10.11 0.70 3.28
CA VAL A 48 10.18 -0.23 4.43
C VAL A 48 10.07 0.54 5.74
N GLN A 49 10.89 1.58 5.90
CA GLN A 49 10.91 2.40 7.12
C GLN A 49 9.53 3.04 7.38
N GLU A 50 8.96 3.69 6.38
CA GLU A 50 7.68 4.37 6.52
C GLU A 50 6.53 3.39 6.78
N THR A 51 6.56 2.20 6.17
CA THR A 51 5.58 1.14 6.42
C THR A 51 5.61 0.72 7.89
N PHE A 52 6.78 0.47 8.46
CA PHE A 52 6.90 0.06 9.85
C PHE A 52 6.62 1.19 10.84
N ILE A 53 6.92 2.45 10.50
CA ILE A 53 6.47 3.61 11.29
C ILE A 53 4.93 3.62 11.35
N LYS A 54 4.24 3.43 10.23
CA LYS A 54 2.78 3.38 10.18
C LYS A 54 2.21 2.20 10.97
N VAL A 55 2.86 1.03 10.90
CA VAL A 55 2.51 -0.14 11.74
C VAL A 55 2.58 0.23 13.22
N TRP A 56 3.67 0.86 13.67
CA TRP A 56 3.82 1.27 15.05
C TRP A 56 2.78 2.30 15.50
N VAL A 57 2.56 3.33 14.69
CA VAL A 57 1.58 4.38 14.97
C VAL A 57 0.15 3.82 15.05
N ARG A 58 -0.19 2.88 14.16
CA ARG A 58 -1.53 2.28 14.06
C ARG A 58 -1.65 0.93 14.77
N ARG A 59 -0.70 0.56 15.62
CA ARG A 59 -0.62 -0.78 16.24
C ARG A 59 -1.90 -1.21 16.95
N GLU A 60 -2.60 -0.28 17.58
CA GLU A 60 -3.86 -0.56 18.32
C GLU A 60 -5.02 -0.94 17.39
N GLN A 61 -4.95 -0.52 16.13
CA GLN A 61 -5.98 -0.74 15.10
C GLN A 61 -5.72 -2.00 14.27
N ILE A 62 -4.61 -2.73 14.52
CA ILE A 62 -4.28 -3.94 13.79
C ILE A 62 -5.34 -5.01 14.08
N ASP A 63 -5.96 -5.52 13.02
CA ASP A 63 -6.93 -6.60 13.10
C ASP A 63 -6.20 -7.95 13.20
N LEU A 64 -6.35 -8.64 14.32
CA LEU A 64 -5.68 -9.91 14.60
C LEU A 64 -6.27 -11.09 13.80
N ASP A 65 -7.45 -10.93 13.22
CA ASP A 65 -8.09 -11.95 12.40
C ASP A 65 -7.73 -11.83 10.91
N MET A 66 -7.02 -10.76 10.55
CA MET A 66 -6.50 -10.53 9.22
C MET A 66 -5.03 -10.93 9.09
N SER A 67 -4.61 -11.38 7.91
CA SER A 67 -3.21 -11.66 7.64
C SER A 67 -2.36 -10.39 7.78
N PHE A 68 -1.45 -10.38 8.74
CA PHE A 68 -0.51 -9.28 8.95
C PHE A 68 0.38 -9.06 7.72
N SER A 69 0.82 -10.14 7.08
CA SER A 69 1.56 -10.06 5.82
C SER A 69 0.77 -9.31 4.75
N ALA A 70 -0.50 -9.68 4.52
CA ALA A 70 -1.34 -9.00 3.54
C ALA A 70 -1.56 -7.52 3.89
N PHE A 71 -1.75 -7.20 5.18
CA PHE A 71 -1.86 -5.82 5.67
C PHE A 71 -0.60 -5.02 5.39
N LEU A 72 0.57 -5.57 5.73
CA LEU A 72 1.87 -4.93 5.57
C LEU A 72 2.20 -4.64 4.09
N PHE A 73 2.04 -5.65 3.21
CA PHE A 73 2.32 -5.49 1.78
C PHE A 73 1.31 -4.59 1.07
N THR A 74 0.05 -4.58 1.52
CA THR A 74 -0.94 -3.62 1.02
C THR A 74 -0.57 -2.19 1.39
N MET A 75 -0.10 -1.98 2.61
CA MET A 75 0.34 -0.66 3.08
C MET A 75 1.55 -0.17 2.27
N ALA A 76 2.55 -1.02 2.06
CA ALA A 76 3.72 -0.69 1.25
C ALA A 76 3.35 -0.40 -0.21
N LYS A 77 2.49 -1.22 -0.81
CA LYS A 77 1.99 -0.99 -2.18
C LYS A 77 1.29 0.37 -2.31
N ASN A 78 0.45 0.73 -1.36
CA ASN A 78 -0.25 2.02 -1.39
C ASN A 78 0.72 3.20 -1.27
N GLN A 79 1.79 3.05 -0.47
CA GLN A 79 2.85 4.07 -0.39
C GLN A 79 3.61 4.20 -1.70
N LEU A 80 3.98 3.08 -2.32
CA LEU A 80 4.62 3.05 -3.64
C LEU A 80 3.77 3.75 -4.70
N LEU A 81 2.48 3.46 -4.75
CA LEU A 81 1.56 4.10 -5.70
C LEU A 81 1.48 5.62 -5.45
N ASN A 82 1.46 6.06 -4.19
CA ASN A 82 1.45 7.48 -3.86
C ASN A 82 2.77 8.15 -4.24
N GLU A 83 3.90 7.47 -4.03
CA GLU A 83 5.21 7.98 -4.41
C GLU A 83 5.35 8.11 -5.93
N PHE A 84 4.91 7.12 -6.71
CA PHE A 84 4.89 7.22 -8.17
C PHE A 84 3.98 8.35 -8.67
N ARG A 85 2.81 8.56 -8.05
CA ARG A 85 1.95 9.71 -8.39
C ARG A 85 2.64 11.04 -8.09
N ARG A 86 3.34 11.13 -6.96
CA ARG A 86 4.09 12.32 -6.58
C ARG A 86 5.22 12.61 -7.57
N GLN A 87 5.99 11.61 -7.94
CA GLN A 87 7.06 11.73 -8.92
C GLN A 87 6.53 12.10 -10.31
N ALA A 88 5.46 11.46 -10.79
CA ALA A 88 4.83 11.76 -12.07
C ALA A 88 4.33 13.22 -12.17
N ASN A 89 3.94 13.82 -11.05
CA ASN A 89 3.47 15.21 -10.97
C ASN A 89 4.59 16.20 -10.61
N SER A 90 5.84 15.77 -10.44
CA SER A 90 6.97 16.63 -10.11
C SER A 90 7.61 17.24 -11.36
N PRO A 91 7.83 18.55 -11.42
CA PRO A 91 8.58 19.18 -12.52
C PRO A 91 10.01 18.62 -12.67
N LEU A 92 10.67 18.27 -11.56
CA LEU A 92 12.02 17.69 -11.54
C LEU A 92 12.07 16.29 -12.16
N PHE A 93 10.99 15.52 -12.13
CA PHE A 93 10.92 14.22 -12.78
C PHE A 93 11.02 14.33 -14.31
N LEU A 94 10.49 15.41 -14.89
CA LEU A 94 10.61 15.67 -16.33
C LEU A 94 12.04 16.02 -16.74
N GLU A 95 12.82 16.67 -15.86
CA GLU A 95 14.25 16.96 -16.12
C GLU A 95 15.11 15.68 -15.99
N ASP A 96 14.87 14.83 -14.99
CA ASP A 96 15.60 13.56 -14.82
C ASP A 96 15.34 12.58 -15.98
N VAL A 97 14.14 12.57 -16.53
CA VAL A 97 13.79 11.76 -17.71
C VAL A 97 14.57 12.21 -18.94
N VAL A 98 14.82 13.51 -19.11
CA VAL A 98 15.57 14.06 -20.24
C VAL A 98 17.08 13.85 -20.09
N LEU A 99 17.62 13.75 -18.86
CA LEU A 99 19.05 13.61 -18.58
C LEU A 99 19.55 12.16 -18.51
N ASN A 100 18.67 11.16 -18.30
CA ASN A 100 19.06 9.75 -18.12
C ASN A 100 18.81 8.86 -19.35
N GLU A 101 18.84 9.40 -20.56
CA GLU A 101 18.77 8.62 -21.81
C GLU A 101 20.02 7.76 -22.12
N SER A 102 20.91 7.54 -21.15
CA SER A 102 22.14 6.78 -21.36
C SER A 102 22.36 5.75 -20.27
N GLY A 103 21.77 4.57 -20.39
CA GLY A 103 22.08 3.50 -19.46
C GLY A 103 21.43 2.17 -19.79
N ASP A 104 22.26 1.20 -20.03
CA ASP A 104 22.03 -0.21 -20.40
C ASP A 104 20.84 -0.91 -19.75
N GLY A 105 19.97 -1.48 -20.57
CA GLY A 105 19.23 -2.75 -20.31
C GLY A 105 18.20 -2.80 -19.19
N GLU A 106 18.01 -1.75 -18.41
CA GLU A 106 16.97 -1.63 -17.40
C GLU A 106 15.77 -0.86 -17.96
N GLU A 107 14.56 -1.29 -17.62
CA GLU A 107 13.32 -0.61 -17.98
C GLU A 107 13.44 0.89 -17.71
N THR A 108 13.36 1.72 -18.72
CA THR A 108 13.62 3.15 -18.61
C THR A 108 12.58 3.83 -17.70
N ALA A 109 12.93 4.98 -17.11
CA ALA A 109 11.97 5.76 -16.33
C ALA A 109 10.72 6.12 -17.15
N ILE A 110 10.87 6.27 -18.47
CA ILE A 110 9.77 6.52 -19.42
C ILE A 110 8.88 5.29 -19.56
N GLU A 111 9.43 4.09 -19.73
CA GLU A 111 8.66 2.84 -19.81
C GLU A 111 7.90 2.57 -18.51
N ARG A 112 8.53 2.79 -17.36
CA ARG A 112 7.88 2.70 -16.04
C ARG A 112 6.73 3.71 -15.89
N LYS A 113 6.93 4.94 -16.35
CA LYS A 113 5.88 5.97 -16.34
C LYS A 113 4.72 5.59 -17.25
N LEU A 114 5.00 5.14 -18.48
CA LEU A 114 3.98 4.68 -19.43
C LEU A 114 3.21 3.48 -18.88
N SER A 115 3.90 2.49 -18.31
CA SER A 115 3.29 1.32 -17.67
C SER A 115 2.42 1.71 -16.47
N PHE A 116 2.84 2.69 -15.69
CA PHE A 116 2.08 3.22 -14.55
C PHE A 116 0.85 4.03 -14.99
N GLU A 117 1.00 4.88 -16.01
CA GLU A 117 -0.11 5.65 -16.59
C GLU A 117 -1.15 4.72 -17.23
N GLU A 118 -0.71 3.70 -17.94
CA GLU A 118 -1.60 2.67 -18.50
C GLU A 118 -2.33 1.89 -17.40
N PHE A 119 -1.62 1.49 -16.35
CA PHE A 119 -2.23 0.85 -15.19
C PHE A 119 -3.28 1.75 -14.52
N ASN A 120 -2.94 3.02 -14.27
CA ASN A 120 -3.88 3.98 -13.67
C ASN A 120 -5.10 4.21 -14.57
N HIS A 121 -4.88 4.33 -15.86
CA HIS A 121 -5.97 4.49 -16.83
C HIS A 121 -6.90 3.27 -16.81
N ARG A 122 -6.36 2.07 -16.83
CA ARG A 122 -7.13 0.82 -16.73
C ARG A 122 -7.87 0.72 -15.39
N LEU A 123 -7.24 1.14 -14.30
CA LEU A 123 -7.87 1.17 -12.97
C LEU A 123 -9.04 2.16 -12.94
N GLU A 124 -8.89 3.37 -13.50
CA GLU A 124 -9.98 4.35 -13.57
C GLU A 124 -11.16 3.84 -14.41
N ILE A 125 -10.89 3.19 -15.55
CA ILE A 125 -11.94 2.54 -16.36
C ILE A 125 -12.65 1.45 -15.55
N ALA A 126 -11.89 0.61 -14.84
CA ALA A 126 -12.46 -0.45 -14.01
C ALA A 126 -13.30 0.11 -12.86
N LYS A 127 -12.86 1.21 -12.23
CA LYS A 127 -13.59 1.91 -11.15
C LYS A 127 -14.94 2.46 -11.63
N GLN A 128 -15.11 2.76 -12.92
CA GLN A 128 -16.43 3.18 -13.47
C GLN A 128 -17.49 2.07 -13.38
N LYS A 129 -17.07 0.80 -13.27
CA LYS A 129 -17.98 -0.34 -13.09
C LYS A 129 -18.47 -0.50 -11.64
N LEU A 130 -17.86 0.22 -10.70
CA LEU A 130 -18.26 0.20 -9.31
C LEU A 130 -19.49 1.08 -9.08
N THR A 131 -20.34 0.68 -8.14
CA THR A 131 -21.37 1.60 -7.65
C THR A 131 -20.73 2.81 -6.99
N PRO A 132 -21.39 3.98 -6.91
CA PRO A 132 -20.82 5.17 -6.27
C PRO A 132 -20.33 4.88 -4.86
N ARG A 133 -21.05 4.07 -4.09
CA ARG A 133 -20.68 3.70 -2.72
C ARG A 133 -19.46 2.78 -2.68
N GLN A 134 -19.38 1.80 -3.55
CA GLN A 134 -18.20 0.91 -3.65
C GLN A 134 -16.97 1.68 -4.06
N ARG A 135 -17.09 2.60 -5.01
CA ARG A 135 -15.99 3.45 -5.46
C ARG A 135 -15.48 4.33 -4.32
N GLU A 136 -16.36 5.05 -3.64
CA GLU A 136 -16.02 5.88 -2.49
C GLU A 136 -15.25 5.10 -1.41
N LEU A 137 -15.79 3.96 -0.99
CA LEU A 137 -15.15 3.13 0.04
C LEU A 137 -13.82 2.53 -0.43
N PHE A 138 -13.72 2.17 -1.70
CA PHE A 138 -12.47 1.69 -2.30
C PHE A 138 -11.40 2.77 -2.31
N GLU A 139 -11.72 3.98 -2.75
CA GLU A 139 -10.81 5.13 -2.78
C GLU A 139 -10.34 5.49 -1.36
N LEU A 140 -11.25 5.57 -0.40
CA LEU A 140 -10.91 5.85 0.99
C LEU A 140 -9.96 4.78 1.57
N ASN A 141 -10.25 3.50 1.34
CA ASN A 141 -9.45 2.42 1.94
C ASN A 141 -8.16 2.13 1.16
N LYS A 142 -8.23 2.01 -0.17
CA LYS A 142 -7.10 1.55 -0.99
C LYS A 142 -6.20 2.66 -1.50
N GLU A 143 -6.74 3.83 -1.76
CA GLU A 143 -5.95 4.95 -2.27
C GLU A 143 -5.51 5.90 -1.16
N GLN A 144 -6.38 6.19 -0.20
CA GLN A 144 -6.06 7.09 0.90
C GLN A 144 -5.56 6.38 2.17
N GLY A 145 -5.64 5.03 2.21
CA GLY A 145 -5.15 4.22 3.33
C GLY A 145 -5.95 4.40 4.62
N ILE A 146 -7.20 4.89 4.54
CA ILE A 146 -8.08 5.04 5.69
C ILE A 146 -8.53 3.66 6.15
N THR A 147 -8.50 3.41 7.45
CA THR A 147 -8.88 2.12 8.02
C THR A 147 -10.38 1.86 7.90
N ILE A 148 -10.76 0.58 7.92
CA ILE A 148 -12.17 0.17 7.88
C ILE A 148 -12.95 0.76 9.05
N THR A 149 -12.35 0.81 10.24
CA THR A 149 -12.95 1.40 11.43
C THR A 149 -13.22 2.90 11.26
N GLU A 150 -12.24 3.66 10.75
CA GLU A 150 -12.40 5.09 10.47
C GLU A 150 -13.45 5.35 9.38
N ILE A 151 -13.47 4.51 8.32
CA ILE A 151 -14.46 4.60 7.26
C ILE A 151 -15.86 4.32 7.81
N ALA A 152 -16.01 3.27 8.63
CA ALA A 152 -17.27 2.90 9.25
C ALA A 152 -17.82 4.03 10.13
N ALA A 153 -16.95 4.64 10.94
CA ALA A 153 -17.30 5.79 11.78
C ALA A 153 -17.73 7.02 10.97
N LYS A 154 -16.96 7.38 9.94
CA LYS A 154 -17.26 8.53 9.06
C LYS A 154 -18.53 8.32 8.24
N ALA A 155 -18.76 7.11 7.78
CA ALA A 155 -19.89 6.76 6.93
C ALA A 155 -21.17 6.37 7.69
N PHE A 156 -21.10 6.31 9.03
CA PHE A 156 -22.18 5.87 9.93
C PHE A 156 -22.74 4.49 9.57
N ILE A 157 -21.85 3.54 9.23
CA ILE A 157 -22.20 2.16 8.91
C ILE A 157 -21.31 1.19 9.71
N SER A 158 -21.71 -0.08 9.77
CA SER A 158 -20.90 -1.09 10.46
C SER A 158 -19.60 -1.41 9.66
N GLU A 159 -18.54 -1.79 10.37
CA GLU A 159 -17.30 -2.28 9.74
C GLU A 159 -17.57 -3.46 8.81
N GLN A 160 -18.49 -4.36 9.19
CA GLN A 160 -18.88 -5.49 8.34
C GLN A 160 -19.49 -5.02 7.01
N SER A 161 -20.27 -3.96 7.02
CA SER A 161 -20.81 -3.36 5.80
C SER A 161 -19.70 -2.80 4.92
N VAL A 162 -18.70 -2.13 5.51
CA VAL A 162 -17.51 -1.65 4.78
C VAL A 162 -16.75 -2.82 4.14
N ARG A 163 -16.48 -3.89 4.92
CA ARG A 163 -15.77 -5.10 4.43
C ARG A 163 -16.52 -5.74 3.27
N ASN A 164 -17.83 -5.88 3.37
CA ASN A 164 -18.67 -6.47 2.32
C ASN A 164 -18.62 -5.65 1.03
N GLN A 165 -18.75 -4.32 1.12
CA GLN A 165 -18.68 -3.42 -0.02
C GLN A 165 -17.30 -3.44 -0.68
N LEU A 166 -16.22 -3.44 0.12
CA LEU A 166 -14.85 -3.55 -0.40
C LEU A 166 -14.60 -4.90 -1.09
N SER A 167 -15.11 -5.99 -0.52
CA SER A 167 -15.01 -7.32 -1.13
C SER A 167 -15.72 -7.37 -2.49
N GLN A 168 -16.92 -6.82 -2.58
CA GLN A 168 -17.67 -6.73 -3.83
C GLN A 168 -16.95 -5.84 -4.86
N ALA A 169 -16.43 -4.68 -4.43
CA ALA A 169 -15.64 -3.80 -5.29
C ALA A 169 -14.42 -4.52 -5.88
N LEU A 170 -13.65 -5.21 -5.05
CA LEU A 170 -12.49 -5.99 -5.49
C LEU A 170 -12.88 -7.13 -6.45
N HIS A 171 -14.03 -7.76 -6.24
CA HIS A 171 -14.53 -8.79 -7.16
C HIS A 171 -14.86 -8.21 -8.55
N VAL A 172 -15.46 -7.02 -8.60
CA VAL A 172 -15.74 -6.31 -9.85
C VAL A 172 -14.47 -5.90 -10.58
N LEU A 173 -13.48 -5.38 -9.84
CA LEU A 173 -12.21 -4.91 -10.40
C LEU A 173 -11.27 -6.03 -10.89
N ARG A 174 -11.50 -7.28 -10.49
CA ARG A 174 -10.72 -8.45 -10.94
C ARG A 174 -11.20 -9.06 -12.25
N LYS A 175 -12.36 -8.63 -12.75
CA LYS A 175 -12.95 -9.05 -14.03
C LYS A 175 -12.56 -8.07 -15.13
#